data_39947314ce1328f575fcef89617a2dad
#
_entry.id   39947314ce1328f575fcef89617a2dad
#
_cell.length_a   1.000
_cell.length_b   1.000
_cell.length_c   1.000
_cell.angle_alpha   90.00
_cell.angle_beta   90.00
_cell.angle_gamma   90.00
#
_symmetry.space_group_name_H-M   'P 1'
#
loop_
_entity.id
_entity.type
_entity.pdbx_description
1 polymer ?
#
loop_
_entity_poly.entity_id
_entity_poly.type
_entity_poly.pdbx_seq_one_letter_code
_entity_poly.pdbx_strand_id
1 'polypeptide(L)'
;MRRLLIVDDLPLFRVGIGSALEAADFEVVGEATSAQDAVEKSRELQPDVVLLDILMPGGSGLEVVDEIISASPDSKVILLTASESEEDLLIGVKAGARGYVTKDTPMDDLISAIDAVDAGGAALSPTMAGKLLDVTNQLLRHEELLASRKPTLTGREIEVLGLVAQGNTSRQIGEILFISENTVKNHIRNILDKLGLHSRNEAVLYAVREDLISI
;
A
#
# COMPACT_ATOMS: atom_id res chain seq x y z
N MET A 1 4.98 -3.37 31.88
CA MET A 1 3.53 -3.50 31.71
C MET A 1 3.20 -2.87 30.37
N ARG A 2 2.45 -3.53 29.48
CA ARG A 2 2.13 -2.97 28.16
C ARG A 2 1.01 -1.97 28.29
N ARG A 3 1.18 -0.81 27.67
CA ARG A 3 0.28 0.32 27.74
C ARG A 3 -0.70 0.30 26.58
N LEU A 4 -2.00 0.22 26.89
CA LEU A 4 -3.07 0.08 25.90
C LEU A 4 -3.95 1.33 25.86
N LEU A 5 -4.29 1.78 24.65
CA LEU A 5 -5.39 2.72 24.42
C LEU A 5 -6.56 1.94 23.79
N ILE A 6 -7.76 2.03 24.39
CA ILE A 6 -8.96 1.38 23.89
C ILE A 6 -9.84 2.44 23.23
N VAL A 7 -10.19 2.23 21.98
CA VAL A 7 -10.99 3.16 21.18
C VAL A 7 -12.24 2.44 20.66
N ASP A 8 -13.40 2.79 21.21
CA ASP A 8 -14.69 2.20 20.86
C ASP A 8 -15.80 3.15 21.33
N ASP A 9 -16.89 3.31 20.58
CA ASP A 9 -18.00 4.17 20.97
C ASP A 9 -18.95 3.52 21.99
N LEU A 10 -18.92 2.17 22.14
CA LEU A 10 -19.78 1.42 23.03
C LEU A 10 -19.20 1.35 24.46
N PRO A 11 -19.77 2.06 25.45
CA PRO A 11 -19.22 2.12 26.81
C PRO A 11 -19.10 0.75 27.48
N LEU A 12 -20.08 -0.12 27.25
CA LEU A 12 -20.10 -1.45 27.88
C LEU A 12 -18.97 -2.34 27.34
N PHE A 13 -18.67 -2.22 26.04
CA PHE A 13 -17.58 -2.95 25.41
C PHE A 13 -16.21 -2.48 25.92
N ARG A 14 -15.99 -1.14 25.98
CA ARG A 14 -14.76 -0.57 26.53
C ARG A 14 -14.48 -1.01 27.97
N VAL A 15 -15.49 -0.85 28.86
CA VAL A 15 -15.36 -1.26 30.27
C VAL A 15 -15.10 -2.75 30.40
N GLY A 16 -15.79 -3.58 29.60
CA GLY A 16 -15.63 -5.04 29.61
C GLY A 16 -14.23 -5.45 29.19
N ILE A 17 -13.77 -4.98 28.04
CA ILE A 17 -12.41 -5.25 27.53
C ILE A 17 -11.34 -4.67 28.47
N GLY A 18 -11.48 -3.43 28.92
CA GLY A 18 -10.53 -2.79 29.80
C GLY A 18 -10.31 -3.59 31.09
N SER A 19 -11.39 -3.94 31.78
CA SER A 19 -11.31 -4.76 33.01
C SER A 19 -10.65 -6.12 32.79
N ALA A 20 -10.93 -6.77 31.65
CA ALA A 20 -10.36 -8.06 31.34
C ALA A 20 -8.85 -7.98 31.00
N LEU A 21 -8.44 -6.93 30.29
CA LEU A 21 -7.04 -6.69 29.97
C LEU A 21 -6.22 -6.27 31.19
N GLU A 22 -6.79 -5.44 32.09
CA GLU A 22 -6.14 -5.13 33.37
C GLU A 22 -5.94 -6.38 34.25
N ALA A 23 -6.92 -7.30 34.26
CA ALA A 23 -6.79 -8.59 34.94
C ALA A 23 -5.71 -9.50 34.33
N ALA A 24 -5.31 -9.26 33.09
CA ALA A 24 -4.25 -9.95 32.36
C ALA A 24 -2.90 -9.18 32.35
N ASP A 25 -2.68 -8.31 33.35
CA ASP A 25 -1.44 -7.53 33.54
C ASP A 25 -1.12 -6.52 32.41
N PHE A 26 -2.12 -6.01 31.68
CA PHE A 26 -1.98 -4.85 30.83
C PHE A 26 -2.33 -3.56 31.56
N GLU A 27 -1.79 -2.44 31.12
CA GLU A 27 -2.11 -1.11 31.63
C GLU A 27 -2.99 -0.35 30.62
N VAL A 28 -4.26 -0.18 30.92
CA VAL A 28 -5.16 0.65 30.11
C VAL A 28 -4.87 2.13 30.43
N VAL A 29 -4.05 2.77 29.60
CA VAL A 29 -3.60 4.16 29.84
C VAL A 29 -4.64 5.20 29.41
N GLY A 30 -5.65 4.79 28.66
CA GLY A 30 -6.74 5.69 28.24
C GLY A 30 -7.84 4.97 27.47
N GLU A 31 -8.97 5.66 27.36
CA GLU A 31 -10.11 5.27 26.54
C GLU A 31 -10.49 6.42 25.63
N ALA A 32 -10.83 6.13 24.37
CA ALA A 32 -11.36 7.09 23.41
C ALA A 32 -12.71 6.64 22.86
N THR A 33 -13.55 7.59 22.47
CA THR A 33 -14.92 7.32 22.00
C THR A 33 -15.15 7.74 20.54
N SER A 34 -14.13 8.28 19.89
CA SER A 34 -14.19 8.73 18.51
C SER A 34 -12.80 8.66 17.85
N ALA A 35 -12.76 8.69 16.54
CA ALA A 35 -11.55 8.74 15.75
C ALA A 35 -10.65 9.94 16.12
N GLN A 36 -11.22 11.12 16.26
CA GLN A 36 -10.49 12.33 16.64
C GLN A 36 -9.86 12.21 18.04
N ASP A 37 -10.62 11.74 19.03
CA ASP A 37 -10.15 11.51 20.40
C ASP A 37 -9.04 10.44 20.45
N ALA A 38 -9.10 9.44 19.58
CA ALA A 38 -8.07 8.42 19.44
C ALA A 38 -6.71 9.01 19.03
N VAL A 39 -6.69 9.90 18.02
CA VAL A 39 -5.48 10.58 17.57
C VAL A 39 -4.89 11.47 18.66
N GLU A 40 -5.73 12.26 19.32
CA GLU A 40 -5.29 13.16 20.40
C GLU A 40 -4.68 12.36 21.56
N LYS A 41 -5.37 11.32 22.04
CA LYS A 41 -4.89 10.47 23.13
C LYS A 41 -3.66 9.63 22.75
N SER A 42 -3.56 9.17 21.52
CA SER A 42 -2.33 8.49 21.05
C SER A 42 -1.13 9.43 21.15
N ARG A 43 -1.29 10.70 20.78
CA ARG A 43 -0.23 11.71 20.89
C ARG A 43 0.16 12.00 22.33
N GLU A 44 -0.82 12.11 23.22
CA GLU A 44 -0.58 12.46 24.63
C GLU A 44 -0.03 11.29 25.44
N LEU A 45 -0.60 10.12 25.24
CA LEU A 45 -0.36 8.93 26.07
C LEU A 45 0.77 8.04 25.55
N GLN A 46 1.10 8.09 24.25
CA GLN A 46 2.09 7.24 23.61
C GLN A 46 1.93 5.76 24.02
N PRO A 47 0.79 5.11 23.69
CA PRO A 47 0.54 3.72 24.07
C PRO A 47 1.41 2.76 23.24
N ASP A 48 1.67 1.54 23.76
CA ASP A 48 2.35 0.49 23.00
C ASP A 48 1.43 -0.10 21.92
N VAL A 49 0.15 -0.31 22.29
CA VAL A 49 -0.88 -0.82 21.37
C VAL A 49 -2.17 -0.01 21.47
N VAL A 50 -2.77 0.27 20.35
CA VAL A 50 -4.08 0.90 20.22
C VAL A 50 -5.07 -0.14 19.70
N LEU A 51 -6.09 -0.45 20.49
CA LEU A 51 -7.25 -1.24 20.08
C LEU A 51 -8.30 -0.30 19.51
N LEU A 52 -8.51 -0.31 18.21
CA LEU A 52 -9.29 0.68 17.48
C LEU A 52 -10.51 0.04 16.81
N ASP A 53 -11.70 0.45 17.23
CA ASP A 53 -12.93 0.09 16.53
C ASP A 53 -12.96 0.71 15.14
N ILE A 54 -13.39 -0.08 14.16
CA ILE A 54 -13.58 0.38 12.77
C ILE A 54 -14.84 1.25 12.66
N LEU A 55 -15.93 0.87 13.33
CA LEU A 55 -17.23 1.48 13.17
C LEU A 55 -17.56 2.41 14.36
N MET A 56 -17.32 3.69 14.18
CA MET A 56 -17.63 4.69 15.20
C MET A 56 -18.51 5.83 14.63
N PRO A 57 -19.38 6.44 15.44
CA PRO A 57 -20.10 7.62 15.04
C PRO A 57 -19.16 8.77 14.64
N GLY A 58 -19.40 9.38 13.49
CA GLY A 58 -18.65 10.54 13.03
C GLY A 58 -17.38 10.26 12.25
N GLY A 59 -17.06 8.98 11.98
CA GLY A 59 -15.93 8.58 11.12
C GLY A 59 -15.51 7.12 11.31
N SER A 60 -14.80 6.57 10.34
CA SER A 60 -14.25 5.22 10.43
C SER A 60 -12.92 5.23 11.15
N GLY A 61 -12.69 4.23 12.05
CA GLY A 61 -11.37 3.99 12.63
C GLY A 61 -10.29 3.75 11.57
N LEU A 62 -10.67 3.23 10.40
CA LEU A 62 -9.73 3.03 9.29
C LEU A 62 -9.12 4.33 8.76
N GLU A 63 -9.87 5.44 8.81
CA GLU A 63 -9.44 6.75 8.28
C GLU A 63 -8.36 7.42 9.13
N VAL A 64 -8.19 6.99 10.39
CA VAL A 64 -7.26 7.62 11.35
C VAL A 64 -6.08 6.73 11.74
N VAL A 65 -5.93 5.55 11.16
CA VAL A 65 -4.81 4.63 11.47
C VAL A 65 -3.45 5.28 11.20
N ASP A 66 -3.28 5.89 10.04
CA ASP A 66 -2.04 6.58 9.66
C ASP A 66 -1.80 7.85 10.50
N GLU A 67 -2.85 8.57 10.91
CA GLU A 67 -2.75 9.70 11.81
C GLU A 67 -2.32 9.26 13.23
N ILE A 68 -2.87 8.15 13.74
CA ILE A 68 -2.47 7.57 15.03
C ILE A 68 -1.00 7.17 15.00
N ILE A 69 -0.55 6.47 13.95
CA ILE A 69 0.86 6.06 13.77
C ILE A 69 1.77 7.29 13.65
N SER A 70 1.32 8.34 12.94
CA SER A 70 2.06 9.60 12.83
C SER A 70 2.15 10.34 14.16
N ALA A 71 1.10 10.28 14.98
CA ALA A 71 1.05 10.92 16.30
C ALA A 71 1.84 10.15 17.37
N SER A 72 1.95 8.82 17.23
CA SER A 72 2.66 7.90 18.13
C SER A 72 3.36 6.81 17.31
N PRO A 73 4.58 7.08 16.79
CA PRO A 73 5.25 6.19 15.82
C PRO A 73 5.62 4.81 16.34
N ASP A 74 5.76 4.65 17.64
CA ASP A 74 6.05 3.36 18.27
C ASP A 74 4.79 2.53 18.56
N SER A 75 3.60 3.14 18.51
CA SER A 75 2.33 2.46 18.70
C SER A 75 1.99 1.51 17.55
N LYS A 76 1.44 0.36 17.89
CA LYS A 76 0.91 -0.61 16.94
C LYS A 76 -0.61 -0.57 17.02
N VAL A 77 -1.27 -0.55 15.87
CA VAL A 77 -2.74 -0.48 15.80
C VAL A 77 -3.30 -1.87 15.50
N ILE A 78 -4.23 -2.32 16.34
CA ILE A 78 -5.09 -3.48 16.12
C ILE A 78 -6.49 -2.97 15.86
N LEU A 79 -7.03 -3.28 14.70
CA LEU A 79 -8.41 -2.96 14.34
C LEU A 79 -9.37 -3.96 14.97
N LEU A 80 -10.40 -3.46 15.62
CA LEU A 80 -11.52 -4.25 16.12
C LEU A 80 -12.73 -4.06 15.21
N THR A 81 -13.41 -5.13 14.86
CA THR A 81 -14.52 -5.08 13.90
C THR A 81 -15.66 -6.00 14.30
N ALA A 82 -16.86 -5.71 13.87
CA ALA A 82 -18.00 -6.59 13.99
C ALA A 82 -18.09 -7.66 12.89
N SER A 83 -17.28 -7.54 11.81
CA SER A 83 -17.33 -8.47 10.68
C SER A 83 -15.98 -8.60 9.97
N GLU A 84 -15.74 -9.74 9.29
CA GLU A 84 -14.55 -9.98 8.48
C GLU A 84 -14.72 -9.44 7.05
N SER A 85 -14.56 -8.14 6.86
CA SER A 85 -14.55 -7.49 5.55
C SER A 85 -13.15 -7.53 4.93
N GLU A 86 -13.07 -8.01 3.67
CA GLU A 86 -11.82 -7.99 2.90
C GLU A 86 -11.38 -6.57 2.55
N GLU A 87 -12.33 -5.71 2.23
CA GLU A 87 -12.06 -4.31 1.89
C GLU A 87 -11.48 -3.55 3.08
N ASP A 88 -12.09 -3.69 4.28
CA ASP A 88 -11.62 -3.07 5.50
C ASP A 88 -10.23 -3.58 5.92
N LEU A 89 -9.99 -4.90 5.76
CA LEU A 89 -8.67 -5.50 5.99
C LEU A 89 -7.60 -4.83 5.13
N LEU A 90 -7.86 -4.69 3.82
CA LEU A 90 -6.89 -4.11 2.88
C LEU A 90 -6.63 -2.63 3.16
N ILE A 91 -7.68 -1.87 3.47
CA ILE A 91 -7.56 -0.46 3.86
C ILE A 91 -6.73 -0.35 5.13
N GLY A 92 -7.04 -1.14 6.16
CA GLY A 92 -6.32 -1.13 7.43
C GLY A 92 -4.84 -1.51 7.30
N VAL A 93 -4.53 -2.57 6.55
CA VAL A 93 -3.14 -2.99 6.28
C VAL A 93 -2.38 -1.90 5.51
N LYS A 94 -3.00 -1.29 4.50
CA LYS A 94 -2.40 -0.19 3.72
C LYS A 94 -2.13 1.04 4.59
N ALA A 95 -3.01 1.33 5.55
CA ALA A 95 -2.85 2.42 6.51
C ALA A 95 -1.81 2.12 7.61
N GLY A 96 -1.32 0.86 7.71
CA GLY A 96 -0.26 0.45 8.63
C GLY A 96 -0.74 -0.31 9.88
N ALA A 97 -2.01 -0.72 9.95
CA ALA A 97 -2.49 -1.57 11.03
C ALA A 97 -1.70 -2.90 11.09
N ARG A 98 -1.44 -3.38 12.30
CA ARG A 98 -0.71 -4.63 12.57
C ARG A 98 -1.62 -5.77 12.98
N GLY A 99 -2.88 -5.49 13.29
CA GLY A 99 -3.87 -6.50 13.65
C GLY A 99 -5.25 -6.17 13.10
N TYR A 100 -6.01 -7.23 12.82
CA TYR A 100 -7.41 -7.15 12.43
C TYR A 100 -8.14 -8.30 13.14
N VAL A 101 -8.93 -7.97 14.14
CA VAL A 101 -9.55 -8.91 15.08
C VAL A 101 -11.04 -8.60 15.18
N THR A 102 -11.87 -9.64 15.22
CA THR A 102 -13.31 -9.46 15.39
C THR A 102 -13.67 -9.28 16.88
N LYS A 103 -14.71 -8.48 17.15
CA LYS A 103 -15.17 -8.19 18.53
C LYS A 103 -15.73 -9.39 19.27
N ASP A 104 -16.03 -10.49 18.57
CA ASP A 104 -16.46 -11.76 19.13
C ASP A 104 -15.30 -12.74 19.43
N THR A 105 -14.06 -12.31 19.14
CA THR A 105 -12.86 -13.07 19.46
C THR A 105 -12.75 -13.33 20.96
N PRO A 106 -12.49 -14.58 21.40
CA PRO A 106 -12.26 -14.90 22.82
C PRO A 106 -11.16 -14.05 23.42
N MET A 107 -11.28 -13.70 24.70
CA MET A 107 -10.32 -12.80 25.37
C MET A 107 -8.89 -13.34 25.35
N ASP A 108 -8.68 -14.64 25.52
CA ASP A 108 -7.36 -15.27 25.48
C ASP A 108 -6.70 -15.13 24.10
N ASP A 109 -7.50 -15.16 23.03
CA ASP A 109 -7.03 -14.97 21.67
C ASP A 109 -6.72 -13.48 21.39
N LEU A 110 -7.51 -12.55 21.94
CA LEU A 110 -7.21 -11.12 21.88
C LEU A 110 -5.92 -10.77 22.62
N ILE A 111 -5.70 -11.33 23.80
CA ILE A 111 -4.44 -11.19 24.56
C ILE A 111 -3.26 -11.70 23.73
N SER A 112 -3.40 -12.88 23.14
CA SER A 112 -2.38 -13.46 22.27
C SER A 112 -2.10 -12.58 21.05
N ALA A 113 -3.13 -11.98 20.47
CA ALA A 113 -3.02 -11.02 19.35
C ALA A 113 -2.25 -9.76 19.75
N ILE A 114 -2.55 -9.18 20.93
CA ILE A 114 -1.83 -8.02 21.49
C ILE A 114 -0.35 -8.36 21.70
N ASP A 115 -0.06 -9.51 22.30
CA ASP A 115 1.30 -9.98 22.55
C ASP A 115 2.09 -10.19 21.25
N ALA A 116 1.47 -10.79 20.24
CA ALA A 116 2.10 -10.99 18.94
C ALA A 116 2.43 -9.66 18.23
N VAL A 117 1.50 -8.71 18.27
CA VAL A 117 1.67 -7.40 17.66
C VAL A 117 2.73 -6.58 18.39
N ASP A 118 2.72 -6.60 19.73
CA ASP A 118 3.74 -5.91 20.53
C ASP A 118 5.15 -6.45 20.28
N ALA A 119 5.28 -7.75 20.08
CA ALA A 119 6.54 -8.40 19.70
C ALA A 119 6.99 -8.10 18.24
N GLY A 120 6.25 -7.25 17.51
CA GLY A 120 6.56 -6.87 16.13
C GLY A 120 5.95 -7.78 15.04
N GLY A 121 5.13 -8.74 15.44
CA GLY A 121 4.36 -9.59 14.53
C GLY A 121 3.08 -8.93 14.00
N ALA A 122 2.14 -9.78 13.57
CA ALA A 122 0.81 -9.37 13.14
C ALA A 122 -0.27 -10.28 13.75
N ALA A 123 -1.48 -9.76 13.92
CA ALA A 123 -2.62 -10.50 14.42
C ALA A 123 -3.75 -10.51 13.38
N LEU A 124 -3.94 -11.66 12.75
CA LEU A 124 -4.99 -11.90 11.75
C LEU A 124 -5.61 -13.29 12.02
N SER A 125 -6.92 -13.43 11.81
CA SER A 125 -7.51 -14.76 11.75
C SER A 125 -6.92 -15.55 10.57
N PRO A 126 -6.89 -16.89 10.62
CA PRO A 126 -6.43 -17.71 9.49
C PRO A 126 -7.16 -17.37 8.18
N THR A 127 -8.46 -17.09 8.26
CA THR A 127 -9.28 -16.70 7.12
C THR A 127 -8.79 -15.36 6.51
N MET A 128 -8.53 -14.36 7.36
CA MET A 128 -8.04 -13.06 6.93
C MET A 128 -6.61 -13.11 6.39
N ALA A 129 -5.76 -13.93 6.99
CA ALA A 129 -4.42 -14.17 6.46
C ALA A 129 -4.48 -14.80 5.06
N GLY A 130 -5.38 -15.75 4.82
CA GLY A 130 -5.62 -16.33 3.49
C GLY A 130 -6.04 -15.27 2.46
N LYS A 131 -7.03 -14.44 2.80
CA LYS A 131 -7.48 -13.33 1.93
C LYS A 131 -6.34 -12.36 1.58
N LEU A 132 -5.53 -11.98 2.58
CA LEU A 132 -4.39 -11.09 2.36
C LEU A 132 -3.36 -11.71 1.39
N LEU A 133 -3.07 -13.01 1.53
CA LEU A 133 -2.18 -13.73 0.63
C LEU A 133 -2.74 -13.79 -0.79
N ASP A 134 -4.05 -14.02 -0.97
CA ASP A 134 -4.67 -14.06 -2.29
C ASP A 134 -4.59 -12.71 -3.00
N VAL A 135 -4.87 -11.61 -2.30
CA VAL A 135 -4.73 -10.25 -2.86
C VAL A 135 -3.28 -9.93 -3.18
N THR A 136 -2.35 -10.26 -2.30
CA THR A 136 -0.91 -10.07 -2.54
C THR A 136 -0.45 -10.83 -3.79
N ASN A 137 -0.85 -12.08 -3.94
CA ASN A 137 -0.55 -12.87 -5.12
C ASN A 137 -1.15 -12.29 -6.42
N GLN A 138 -2.36 -11.73 -6.35
CA GLN A 138 -2.98 -11.05 -7.50
C GLN A 138 -2.21 -9.80 -7.90
N LEU A 139 -1.80 -8.97 -6.93
CA LEU A 139 -0.98 -7.78 -7.18
C LEU A 139 0.36 -8.13 -7.82
N LEU A 140 1.08 -9.11 -7.27
CA LEU A 140 2.36 -9.56 -7.81
C LEU A 140 2.23 -10.10 -9.25
N ARG A 141 1.21 -10.90 -9.53
CA ARG A 141 0.92 -11.37 -10.90
C ARG A 141 0.58 -10.23 -11.85
N HIS A 142 -0.13 -9.22 -11.36
CA HIS A 142 -0.46 -8.05 -12.17
C HIS A 142 0.79 -7.22 -12.48
N GLU A 143 1.67 -7.02 -11.52
CA GLU A 143 2.97 -6.37 -11.72
C GLU A 143 3.87 -7.15 -12.70
N GLU A 144 3.93 -8.49 -12.59
CA GLU A 144 4.65 -9.33 -13.54
C GLU A 144 4.08 -9.21 -14.96
N LEU A 145 2.75 -9.18 -15.10
CA LEU A 145 2.08 -8.98 -16.39
C LEU A 145 2.35 -7.58 -16.97
N LEU A 146 2.44 -6.56 -16.15
CA LEU A 146 2.81 -5.21 -16.57
C LEU A 146 4.31 -5.12 -16.92
N ALA A 147 5.17 -5.72 -16.12
CA ALA A 147 6.61 -5.79 -16.37
C ALA A 147 6.96 -6.67 -17.60
N SER A 148 6.19 -7.73 -17.85
CA SER A 148 6.34 -8.57 -19.04
C SER A 148 5.78 -7.92 -20.32
N ARG A 149 4.99 -6.89 -20.24
CA ARG A 149 4.69 -6.00 -21.35
C ARG A 149 5.90 -5.14 -21.63
N LYS A 150 6.94 -5.74 -22.23
CA LYS A 150 7.99 -4.95 -22.91
C LYS A 150 7.26 -3.92 -23.75
N PRO A 151 7.57 -2.63 -23.63
CA PRO A 151 6.95 -1.61 -24.46
C PRO A 151 7.23 -1.97 -25.92
N THR A 152 6.22 -2.48 -26.62
CA THR A 152 6.37 -2.92 -28.01
C THR A 152 6.35 -1.68 -28.89
N LEU A 153 7.49 -1.37 -29.47
CA LEU A 153 7.57 -0.41 -30.55
C LEU A 153 6.89 -0.97 -31.80
N THR A 154 6.15 -0.14 -32.49
CA THR A 154 5.59 -0.50 -33.80
C THR A 154 6.70 -0.67 -34.82
N GLY A 155 6.47 -1.43 -35.91
CA GLY A 155 7.45 -1.55 -36.99
C GLY A 155 7.95 -0.20 -37.51
N ARG A 156 7.07 0.80 -37.56
CA ARG A 156 7.44 2.17 -38.00
C ARG A 156 8.34 2.89 -36.98
N GLU A 157 8.13 2.67 -35.71
CA GLU A 157 8.96 3.23 -34.65
C GLU A 157 10.35 2.58 -34.63
N ILE A 158 10.43 1.27 -34.88
CA ILE A 158 11.70 0.53 -35.03
C ILE A 158 12.49 1.05 -36.26
N GLU A 159 11.82 1.27 -37.38
CA GLU A 159 12.40 1.81 -38.61
C GLU A 159 12.98 3.21 -38.40
N VAL A 160 12.21 4.10 -37.75
CA VAL A 160 12.68 5.43 -37.37
C VAL A 160 13.89 5.35 -36.44
N LEU A 161 13.83 4.47 -35.44
CA LEU A 161 14.91 4.32 -34.46
C LEU A 161 16.19 3.74 -35.08
N GLY A 162 16.07 2.83 -36.04
CA GLY A 162 17.21 2.32 -36.83
C GLY A 162 17.91 3.42 -37.62
N LEU A 163 17.16 4.33 -38.25
CA LEU A 163 17.74 5.47 -38.96
C LEU A 163 18.35 6.51 -38.00
N VAL A 164 17.78 6.65 -36.80
CA VAL A 164 18.39 7.47 -35.72
C VAL A 164 19.75 6.88 -35.31
N ALA A 165 19.85 5.57 -35.17
CA ALA A 165 21.08 4.87 -34.80
C ALA A 165 22.20 5.06 -35.85
N GLN A 166 21.83 5.19 -37.12
CA GLN A 166 22.75 5.50 -38.24
C GLN A 166 23.20 6.97 -38.27
N GLY A 167 22.76 7.79 -37.31
CA GLY A 167 23.14 9.20 -37.20
C GLY A 167 22.30 10.18 -38.05
N ASN A 168 21.22 9.73 -38.68
CA ASN A 168 20.37 10.59 -39.50
C ASN A 168 19.62 11.64 -38.67
N THR A 169 19.50 12.84 -39.17
CA THR A 169 18.66 13.92 -38.63
C THR A 169 17.17 13.63 -38.89
N SER A 170 16.27 14.25 -38.15
CA SER A 170 14.82 14.10 -38.38
C SER A 170 14.38 14.48 -39.78
N ARG A 171 15.07 15.45 -40.39
CA ARG A 171 14.83 15.87 -41.79
C ARG A 171 15.23 14.76 -42.77
N GLN A 172 16.44 14.20 -42.64
CA GLN A 172 16.93 13.10 -43.48
C GLN A 172 16.05 11.85 -43.33
N ILE A 173 15.64 11.50 -42.10
CA ILE A 173 14.70 10.42 -41.86
C ILE A 173 13.37 10.67 -42.58
N GLY A 174 12.85 11.89 -42.52
CA GLY A 174 11.63 12.28 -43.24
C GLY A 174 11.77 12.08 -44.75
N GLU A 175 12.90 12.45 -45.35
CA GLU A 175 13.21 12.26 -46.79
C GLU A 175 13.28 10.76 -47.13
N ILE A 176 13.97 9.94 -46.30
CA ILE A 176 14.11 8.49 -46.52
C ILE A 176 12.75 7.78 -46.40
N LEU A 177 11.94 8.16 -45.40
CA LEU A 177 10.69 7.48 -45.09
C LEU A 177 9.47 8.10 -45.79
N PHE A 178 9.66 9.11 -46.60
CA PHE A 178 8.62 9.88 -47.31
C PHE A 178 7.55 10.45 -46.39
N ILE A 179 7.96 11.02 -45.23
CA ILE A 179 7.09 11.66 -44.24
C ILE A 179 7.65 13.01 -43.82
N SER A 180 6.83 13.85 -43.22
CA SER A 180 7.29 15.16 -42.75
C SER A 180 8.28 15.05 -41.58
N GLU A 181 9.22 16.01 -41.47
CA GLU A 181 10.12 16.15 -40.34
C GLU A 181 9.35 16.14 -38.99
N ASN A 182 8.19 16.81 -38.98
CA ASN A 182 7.37 16.87 -37.77
C ASN A 182 6.79 15.52 -37.41
N THR A 183 6.42 14.68 -38.37
CA THR A 183 5.98 13.29 -38.17
C THR A 183 7.09 12.45 -37.56
N VAL A 184 8.34 12.61 -38.03
CA VAL A 184 9.51 11.94 -37.44
C VAL A 184 9.72 12.36 -35.99
N LYS A 185 9.64 13.66 -35.68
CA LYS A 185 9.74 14.15 -34.29
C LYS A 185 8.66 13.58 -33.39
N ASN A 186 7.44 13.43 -33.91
CA ASN A 186 6.34 12.78 -33.16
C ASN A 186 6.62 11.29 -32.91
N HIS A 187 7.14 10.55 -33.91
CA HIS A 187 7.54 9.16 -33.68
C HIS A 187 8.62 9.05 -32.61
N ILE A 188 9.65 9.89 -32.65
CA ILE A 188 10.72 9.89 -31.65
C ILE A 188 10.14 10.19 -30.24
N ARG A 189 9.25 11.18 -30.11
CA ARG A 189 8.58 11.45 -28.84
C ARG A 189 7.79 10.25 -28.32
N ASN A 190 6.97 9.64 -29.18
CA ASN A 190 6.18 8.46 -28.82
C ASN A 190 7.07 7.27 -28.40
N ILE A 191 8.23 7.09 -29.07
CA ILE A 191 9.22 6.08 -28.68
C ILE A 191 9.75 6.37 -27.27
N LEU A 192 10.17 7.61 -27.00
CA LEU A 192 10.67 8.01 -25.68
C LEU A 192 9.63 7.83 -24.59
N ASP A 193 8.39 8.26 -24.85
CA ASP A 193 7.27 8.12 -23.92
C ASP A 193 6.96 6.63 -23.63
N LYS A 194 6.92 5.78 -24.68
CA LYS A 194 6.68 4.33 -24.53
C LYS A 194 7.78 3.62 -23.75
N LEU A 195 9.03 4.03 -23.95
CA LEU A 195 10.21 3.42 -23.31
C LEU A 195 10.55 4.04 -21.95
N GLY A 196 9.88 5.14 -21.54
CA GLY A 196 10.20 5.88 -20.33
C GLY A 196 11.60 6.52 -20.36
N LEU A 197 12.09 6.92 -21.55
CA LEU A 197 13.43 7.46 -21.77
C LEU A 197 13.39 8.96 -22.05
N HIS A 198 14.50 9.64 -21.77
CA HIS A 198 14.56 11.11 -21.85
C HIS A 198 15.34 11.64 -23.04
N SER A 199 16.10 10.78 -23.75
CA SER A 199 16.90 11.18 -24.90
C SER A 199 16.88 10.17 -26.03
N ARG A 200 17.06 10.66 -27.27
CA ARG A 200 17.15 9.81 -28.46
C ARG A 200 18.33 8.84 -28.40
N ASN A 201 19.42 9.20 -27.74
CA ASN A 201 20.59 8.35 -27.62
C ASN A 201 20.31 7.20 -26.65
N GLU A 202 19.60 7.44 -25.56
CA GLU A 202 19.14 6.38 -24.65
C GLU A 202 18.21 5.40 -25.36
N ALA A 203 17.32 5.88 -26.25
CA ALA A 203 16.43 5.03 -27.02
C ALA A 203 17.20 4.14 -28.00
N VAL A 204 18.26 4.64 -28.64
CA VAL A 204 19.15 3.85 -29.50
C VAL A 204 19.88 2.78 -28.70
N LEU A 205 20.49 3.13 -27.56
CA LEU A 205 21.18 2.18 -26.69
C LEU A 205 20.25 1.08 -26.17
N TYR A 206 19.03 1.44 -25.79
CA TYR A 206 18.00 0.49 -25.41
C TYR A 206 17.67 -0.49 -26.55
N ALA A 207 17.43 0.03 -27.76
CA ALA A 207 17.04 -0.78 -28.92
C ALA A 207 18.13 -1.76 -29.37
N VAL A 208 19.40 -1.37 -29.25
CA VAL A 208 20.56 -2.25 -29.52
C VAL A 208 20.65 -3.35 -28.46
N ARG A 209 20.50 -2.98 -27.18
CA ARG A 209 20.57 -3.93 -26.07
C ARG A 209 19.44 -4.97 -26.11
N GLU A 210 18.27 -4.58 -26.59
CA GLU A 210 17.09 -5.46 -26.71
C GLU A 210 16.99 -6.13 -28.10
N ASP A 211 18.04 -6.09 -28.91
CA ASP A 211 18.11 -6.66 -30.28
C ASP A 211 16.99 -6.20 -31.22
N LEU A 212 16.45 -4.99 -31.00
CA LEU A 212 15.40 -4.41 -31.85
C LEU A 212 15.97 -3.80 -33.13
N ILE A 213 17.22 -3.34 -33.08
CA ILE A 213 17.98 -2.79 -34.21
C ILE A 213 19.43 -3.27 -34.17
N SER A 214 20.07 -3.41 -35.35
CA SER A 214 21.52 -3.62 -35.50
C SER A 214 22.18 -2.33 -35.97
N ILE A 215 23.38 -2.02 -35.46
CA ILE A 215 24.22 -0.89 -35.89
C ILE A 215 25.28 -1.40 -36.87
#